data_22b2b51deeb839d0c686d0bae0d47e9f
#
_entry.id   22b2b51deeb839d0c686d0bae0d47e9f
#
_cell.length_a   1.000
_cell.length_b   1.000
_cell.length_c   1.000
_cell.angle_alpha   90.00
_cell.angle_beta   90.00
_cell.angle_gamma   90.00
#
_symmetry.space_group_name_H-M   'P 1'
#
loop_
_entity.id
_entity.type
_entity.pdbx_description
1 polymer ?
#
loop_
_entity_poly.entity_id
_entity_poly.type
_entity_poly.pdbx_seq_one_letter_code
_entity_poly.pdbx_strand_id
1 'polypeptide(L)'
;MFTVFLRWATGVAAAILICFVSYLMLDSKKTPQVNLVAEQIVVSAPNGQTRTVYLPDSTKVVLNSGSVIFYPETFNGSKRSVCLSGEALFDVTSDKDYPFFVKTSDVTVRVLGTKFNVRAYPDEAEISTVLCRGSVEVSTNSEICQTLVPGQEFRYRKTTGDYSVDEVDTDSVVLWESGGIYLEDGSIHDLVRLLQLRFDVNIYLTTDRYDKDVLTVKFSHGEGLDDILSVVSRLLPGMKYKMNDSNVYIK
;
A
#
# COMPACT_ATOMS: atom_id res chain seq x y z
N MET A 1 29.13 46.65 58.03
CA MET A 1 28.47 45.34 57.81
C MET A 1 27.60 45.31 56.56
N PHE A 2 26.93 46.42 56.23
CA PHE A 2 26.02 46.52 55.07
C PHE A 2 26.73 46.47 53.70
N THR A 3 27.93 46.93 53.56
CA THR A 3 28.69 46.98 52.28
C THR A 3 29.23 45.62 51.82
N VAL A 4 29.46 44.67 52.74
CA VAL A 4 29.91 43.32 52.42
C VAL A 4 28.73 42.47 51.90
N PHE A 5 27.55 42.63 52.49
CA PHE A 5 26.32 41.94 52.06
C PHE A 5 25.92 42.33 50.64
N LEU A 6 26.04 43.61 50.29
CA LEU A 6 25.71 44.13 48.96
C LEU A 6 26.65 43.55 47.86
N ARG A 7 27.94 43.33 48.18
CA ARG A 7 28.92 42.73 47.26
C ARG A 7 28.70 41.25 47.00
N TRP A 8 28.19 40.51 47.99
CA TRP A 8 27.79 39.10 47.81
C TRP A 8 26.49 38.96 47.04
N ALA A 9 25.51 39.82 47.24
CA ALA A 9 24.25 39.83 46.48
C ALA A 9 24.45 40.13 44.99
N THR A 10 25.36 41.06 44.62
CA THR A 10 25.69 41.33 43.21
C THR A 10 26.43 40.19 42.53
N GLY A 11 27.31 39.48 43.26
CA GLY A 11 28.02 38.31 42.72
C GLY A 11 27.08 37.12 42.39
N VAL A 12 26.13 36.85 43.27
CA VAL A 12 25.13 35.79 43.07
C VAL A 12 24.18 36.15 41.93
N ALA A 13 23.70 37.39 41.82
CA ALA A 13 22.87 37.85 40.72
C ALA A 13 23.60 37.72 39.34
N ALA A 14 24.88 38.08 39.28
CA ALA A 14 25.68 37.95 38.06
C ALA A 14 25.88 36.47 37.67
N ALA A 15 26.11 35.57 38.64
CA ALA A 15 26.24 34.14 38.35
C ALA A 15 24.93 33.52 37.81
N ILE A 16 23.79 33.89 38.38
CA ILE A 16 22.44 33.44 37.90
C ILE A 16 22.19 33.96 36.48
N LEU A 17 22.56 35.22 36.21
CA LEU A 17 22.39 35.80 34.88
C LEU A 17 23.28 35.11 33.81
N ILE A 18 24.51 34.77 34.17
CA ILE A 18 25.43 34.05 33.28
C ILE A 18 24.89 32.61 33.02
N CYS A 19 24.42 31.92 34.06
CA CYS A 19 23.80 30.60 33.90
C CYS A 19 22.52 30.66 33.05
N PHE A 20 21.70 31.68 33.23
CA PHE A 20 20.48 31.90 32.45
C PHE A 20 20.79 32.21 30.97
N VAL A 21 21.75 33.08 30.72
CA VAL A 21 22.23 33.40 29.35
C VAL A 21 22.87 32.17 28.71
N SER A 22 23.68 31.39 29.44
CA SER A 22 24.23 30.13 28.95
C SER A 22 23.16 29.12 28.63
N TYR A 23 22.12 29.01 29.49
CA TYR A 23 20.95 28.14 29.23
C TYR A 23 20.20 28.55 27.95
N LEU A 24 19.93 29.83 27.77
CA LEU A 24 19.31 30.38 26.57
C LEU A 24 20.15 30.14 25.31
N MET A 25 21.49 30.27 25.42
CA MET A 25 22.44 30.03 24.31
C MET A 25 22.54 28.53 23.96
N LEU A 26 22.42 27.64 24.93
CA LEU A 26 22.39 26.19 24.71
C LEU A 26 21.06 25.73 24.09
N ASP A 27 19.93 26.34 24.48
CA ASP A 27 18.63 26.04 23.91
C ASP A 27 18.45 26.63 22.50
N SER A 28 19.12 27.74 22.20
CA SER A 28 19.15 28.36 20.86
C SER A 28 19.94 27.54 19.83
N LYS A 29 20.71 26.51 20.22
CA LYS A 29 21.39 25.58 19.31
C LYS A 29 20.50 24.43 18.82
N LYS A 30 19.22 24.38 19.21
CA LYS A 30 18.24 23.63 18.46
C LYS A 30 17.97 24.40 17.15
N THR A 31 18.91 24.32 16.20
CA THR A 31 18.64 24.64 14.80
C THR A 31 17.35 23.90 14.44
N PRO A 32 16.32 24.62 13.91
CA PRO A 32 15.21 23.93 13.31
C PRO A 32 15.83 22.99 12.27
N GLN A 33 15.71 21.68 12.45
CA GLN A 33 15.98 20.76 11.37
C GLN A 33 15.00 21.20 10.29
N VAL A 34 15.49 21.92 9.30
CA VAL A 34 14.84 22.02 8.02
C VAL A 34 14.76 20.55 7.59
N ASN A 35 13.61 19.95 7.82
CA ASN A 35 13.25 18.72 7.13
C ASN A 35 13.29 19.13 5.65
N LEU A 36 14.45 18.95 5.03
CA LEU A 36 14.55 18.85 3.59
C LEU A 36 13.55 17.74 3.27
N VAL A 37 12.39 18.12 2.80
CA VAL A 37 11.43 17.19 2.23
C VAL A 37 12.25 16.50 1.14
N ALA A 38 12.71 15.28 1.43
CA ALA A 38 13.45 14.50 0.44
C ALA A 38 12.58 14.50 -0.80
N GLU A 39 13.15 14.87 -1.93
CA GLU A 39 12.45 14.91 -3.20
C GLU A 39 11.77 13.55 -3.41
N GLN A 40 10.44 13.58 -3.50
CA GLN A 40 9.65 12.36 -3.61
C GLN A 40 9.43 12.07 -5.09
N ILE A 41 9.82 10.89 -5.51
CA ILE A 41 9.51 10.37 -6.84
C ILE A 41 8.10 9.76 -6.77
N VAL A 42 7.28 10.12 -7.74
CA VAL A 42 5.92 9.59 -7.90
C VAL A 42 5.86 8.81 -9.20
N VAL A 43 5.47 7.53 -9.12
CA VAL A 43 5.28 6.69 -10.30
C VAL A 43 3.89 6.10 -10.27
N SER A 44 3.18 6.18 -11.39
CA SER A 44 1.84 5.62 -11.57
C SER A 44 1.79 4.63 -12.72
N ALA A 45 0.92 3.64 -12.59
CA ALA A 45 0.47 2.78 -13.68
C ALA A 45 -0.96 3.21 -14.05
N PRO A 46 -1.21 3.67 -15.30
CA PRO A 46 -2.56 3.98 -15.76
C PRO A 46 -3.46 2.74 -15.73
N ASN A 47 -4.77 2.96 -15.80
CA ASN A 47 -5.70 1.84 -16.01
C ASN A 47 -5.35 1.07 -17.28
N GLY A 48 -5.60 -0.21 -17.32
CA GLY A 48 -5.29 -1.11 -18.44
C GLY A 48 -3.81 -1.47 -18.58
N GLN A 49 -2.92 -0.96 -17.72
CA GLN A 49 -1.47 -1.15 -17.83
C GLN A 49 -0.85 -1.54 -16.50
N THR A 50 0.22 -2.32 -16.57
CA THR A 50 1.15 -2.54 -15.46
C THR A 50 2.44 -1.75 -15.70
N ARG A 51 3.15 -1.39 -14.62
CA ARG A 51 4.41 -0.67 -14.73
C ARG A 51 5.47 -1.23 -13.79
N THR A 52 6.61 -1.61 -14.34
CA THR A 52 7.77 -2.03 -13.54
C THR A 52 8.63 -0.83 -13.18
N VAL A 53 9.04 -0.76 -11.91
CA VAL A 53 9.90 0.27 -11.34
C VAL A 53 11.01 -0.41 -10.56
N TYR A 54 12.25 0.10 -10.70
CA TYR A 54 13.37 -0.28 -9.83
C TYR A 54 13.66 0.87 -8.87
N LEU A 55 13.59 0.56 -7.57
CA LEU A 55 13.87 1.52 -6.52
C LEU A 55 15.39 1.74 -6.33
N PRO A 56 15.81 2.76 -5.57
CA PRO A 56 17.24 3.09 -5.36
C PRO A 56 18.08 1.94 -4.77
N ASP A 57 17.46 1.00 -4.07
CA ASP A 57 18.08 -0.20 -3.50
C ASP A 57 18.03 -1.44 -4.42
N SER A 58 17.65 -1.24 -5.69
CA SER A 58 17.42 -2.30 -6.69
C SER A 58 16.23 -3.21 -6.41
N THR A 59 15.37 -2.87 -5.45
CA THR A 59 14.07 -3.54 -5.26
C THR A 59 13.23 -3.41 -6.53
N LYS A 60 12.74 -4.53 -7.07
CA LYS A 60 11.79 -4.53 -8.19
C LYS A 60 10.37 -4.38 -7.65
N VAL A 61 9.64 -3.42 -8.20
CA VAL A 61 8.21 -3.22 -7.93
C VAL A 61 7.46 -3.28 -9.25
N VAL A 62 6.43 -4.12 -9.33
CA VAL A 62 5.48 -4.12 -10.45
C VAL A 62 4.19 -3.51 -9.92
N LEU A 63 3.79 -2.38 -10.48
CA LEU A 63 2.52 -1.71 -10.17
C LEU A 63 1.42 -2.28 -11.05
N ASN A 64 0.29 -2.64 -10.46
CA ASN A 64 -0.91 -3.00 -11.18
C ASN A 64 -1.67 -1.76 -11.67
N SER A 65 -2.64 -1.94 -12.52
CA SER A 65 -3.51 -0.91 -13.11
C SER A 65 -4.09 0.03 -12.05
N GLY A 66 -4.07 1.34 -12.31
CA GLY A 66 -4.61 2.36 -11.40
C GLY A 66 -3.80 2.58 -10.12
N SER A 67 -2.56 2.07 -10.04
CA SER A 67 -1.74 2.14 -8.83
C SER A 67 -0.72 3.28 -8.90
N VAL A 68 -0.37 3.80 -7.73
CA VAL A 68 0.63 4.85 -7.55
C VAL A 68 1.56 4.50 -6.39
N ILE A 69 2.87 4.67 -6.61
CA ILE A 69 3.89 4.53 -5.56
C ILE A 69 4.65 5.85 -5.39
N PHE A 70 4.93 6.18 -4.13
CA PHE A 70 5.75 7.32 -3.73
C PHE A 70 6.98 6.81 -2.99
N TYR A 71 8.16 7.26 -3.37
CA TYR A 71 9.42 6.89 -2.72
C TYR A 71 10.45 8.02 -2.83
N PRO A 72 11.42 8.14 -1.91
CA PRO A 72 12.47 9.14 -1.99
C PRO A 72 13.49 8.78 -3.08
N GLU A 73 14.15 9.77 -3.65
CA GLU A 73 15.23 9.59 -4.63
C GLU A 73 16.36 8.67 -4.09
N THR A 74 16.61 8.73 -2.78
CA THR A 74 17.57 7.88 -2.07
C THR A 74 17.00 7.44 -0.73
N PHE A 75 17.29 6.19 -0.33
CA PHE A 75 16.95 5.70 1.01
C PHE A 75 18.03 6.14 2.01
N ASN A 76 17.82 7.30 2.63
CA ASN A 76 18.71 7.86 3.64
C ASN A 76 18.21 7.51 5.05
N GLY A 77 19.11 7.08 5.94
CA GLY A 77 18.78 6.79 7.33
C GLY A 77 18.71 5.28 7.64
N SER A 78 17.87 4.91 8.60
CA SER A 78 17.84 3.55 9.17
C SER A 78 16.79 2.62 8.55
N LYS A 79 16.08 3.08 7.50
CA LYS A 79 15.01 2.29 6.87
C LYS A 79 14.76 2.73 5.43
N ARG A 80 14.26 1.80 4.61
CA ARG A 80 13.76 2.01 3.25
C ARG A 80 12.23 2.11 3.32
N SER A 81 11.63 3.20 2.90
CA SER A 81 10.17 3.38 3.05
C SER A 81 9.55 3.92 1.78
N VAL A 82 8.45 3.29 1.36
CA VAL A 82 7.62 3.70 0.24
C VAL A 82 6.16 3.82 0.69
N CYS A 83 5.36 4.62 -0.03
CA CYS A 83 3.91 4.68 0.16
C CYS A 83 3.24 4.13 -1.10
N LEU A 84 2.21 3.31 -0.92
CA LEU A 84 1.44 2.68 -1.99
C LEU A 84 -0.04 3.07 -1.88
N SER A 85 -0.62 3.42 -3.03
CA SER A 85 -2.07 3.48 -3.26
C SER A 85 -2.38 2.64 -4.49
N GLY A 86 -3.19 1.59 -4.34
CA GLY A 86 -3.44 0.59 -5.38
C GLY A 86 -2.80 -0.76 -5.08
N GLU A 87 -2.37 -1.49 -6.09
CA GLU A 87 -1.80 -2.83 -5.96
C GLU A 87 -0.40 -2.91 -6.55
N ALA A 88 0.51 -3.57 -5.82
CA ALA A 88 1.88 -3.79 -6.30
C ALA A 88 2.47 -5.11 -5.78
N LEU A 89 3.24 -5.75 -6.67
CA LEU A 89 4.10 -6.88 -6.35
C LEU A 89 5.52 -6.37 -6.10
N PHE A 90 6.03 -6.64 -4.92
CA PHE A 90 7.38 -6.27 -4.48
C PHE A 90 8.29 -7.49 -4.49
N ASP A 91 9.48 -7.37 -5.09
CA ASP A 91 10.60 -8.29 -4.91
C ASP A 91 11.75 -7.50 -4.30
N VAL A 92 11.78 -7.49 -2.95
CA VAL A 92 12.64 -6.60 -2.16
C VAL A 92 14.04 -7.17 -2.05
N THR A 93 15.03 -6.36 -2.39
CA THR A 93 16.46 -6.65 -2.18
C THR A 93 16.74 -6.91 -0.70
N SER A 94 17.39 -8.06 -0.42
CA SER A 94 17.65 -8.49 0.96
C SER A 94 18.69 -7.60 1.63
N ASP A 95 18.30 -7.00 2.76
CA ASP A 95 19.17 -6.26 3.65
C ASP A 95 18.60 -6.33 5.08
N LYS A 96 19.33 -7.01 5.98
CA LYS A 96 18.89 -7.24 7.36
C LYS A 96 19.06 -6.03 8.27
N ASP A 97 19.97 -5.14 7.92
CA ASP A 97 20.30 -3.96 8.71
C ASP A 97 19.39 -2.77 8.36
N TYR A 98 18.83 -2.76 7.12
CA TYR A 98 17.96 -1.71 6.61
C TYR A 98 16.57 -2.26 6.23
N PRO A 99 15.64 -2.37 7.17
CA PRO A 99 14.30 -2.87 6.89
C PRO A 99 13.56 -2.03 5.85
N PHE A 100 12.77 -2.70 5.02
CA PHE A 100 11.94 -2.09 3.99
C PHE A 100 10.49 -2.00 4.48
N PHE A 101 9.85 -0.86 4.24
CA PHE A 101 8.48 -0.58 4.66
C PHE A 101 7.61 -0.17 3.48
N VAL A 102 6.48 -0.84 3.31
CA VAL A 102 5.38 -0.37 2.44
C VAL A 102 4.28 0.17 3.32
N LYS A 103 3.96 1.44 3.16
CA LYS A 103 2.88 2.12 3.88
C LYS A 103 1.68 2.29 2.97
N THR A 104 0.52 1.96 3.48
CA THR A 104 -0.78 2.25 2.88
C THR A 104 -1.57 3.19 3.79
N SER A 105 -2.89 3.37 3.56
CA SER A 105 -3.74 4.19 4.45
C SER A 105 -3.79 3.68 5.89
N ASP A 106 -3.94 2.35 6.07
CA ASP A 106 -4.24 1.75 7.38
C ASP A 106 -3.25 0.65 7.80
N VAL A 107 -2.48 0.14 6.82
CA VAL A 107 -1.57 -0.99 7.01
C VAL A 107 -0.15 -0.60 6.66
N THR A 108 0.79 -1.06 7.46
CA THR A 108 2.24 -0.97 7.19
C THR A 108 2.82 -2.37 7.12
N VAL A 109 3.50 -2.67 6.03
CA VAL A 109 4.19 -3.94 5.79
C VAL A 109 5.69 -3.73 5.98
N ARG A 110 6.34 -4.54 6.81
CA ARG A 110 7.77 -4.53 7.08
C ARG A 110 8.41 -5.83 6.62
N VAL A 111 9.53 -5.71 5.89
CA VAL A 111 10.29 -6.86 5.38
C VAL A 111 11.80 -6.59 5.41
N LEU A 112 12.60 -7.67 5.26
CA LEU A 112 14.07 -7.58 5.17
C LEU A 112 14.62 -8.04 3.80
N GLY A 113 13.80 -8.76 3.00
CA GLY A 113 14.19 -9.32 1.70
C GLY A 113 13.18 -10.38 1.30
N THR A 114 12.12 -10.00 0.64
CA THR A 114 10.86 -10.75 0.58
C THR A 114 10.18 -10.47 -0.75
N LYS A 115 9.50 -11.49 -1.31
CA LYS A 115 8.56 -11.30 -2.43
C LYS A 115 7.13 -11.38 -1.90
N PHE A 116 6.35 -10.32 -2.08
CA PHE A 116 4.98 -10.21 -1.57
C PHE A 116 4.14 -9.25 -2.41
N ASN A 117 2.82 -9.44 -2.39
CA ASN A 117 1.85 -8.56 -3.01
C ASN A 117 1.16 -7.70 -1.94
N VAL A 118 0.90 -6.44 -2.23
CA VAL A 118 0.04 -5.56 -1.42
C VAL A 118 -1.04 -4.99 -2.30
N ARG A 119 -2.31 -5.13 -1.87
CA ARG A 119 -3.48 -4.55 -2.53
C ARG A 119 -4.16 -3.60 -1.56
N ALA A 120 -4.18 -2.31 -1.88
CA ALA A 120 -4.65 -1.22 -1.03
C ALA A 120 -5.26 -0.09 -1.87
N TYR A 121 -6.26 -0.41 -2.70
CA TYR A 121 -6.99 0.61 -3.45
C TYR A 121 -7.87 1.45 -2.51
N PRO A 122 -7.92 2.77 -2.68
CA PRO A 122 -8.64 3.67 -1.76
C PRO A 122 -10.14 3.36 -1.64
N ASP A 123 -10.76 2.96 -2.73
CA ASP A 123 -12.19 2.69 -2.87
C ASP A 123 -12.57 1.23 -2.58
N GLU A 124 -11.62 0.35 -2.28
CA GLU A 124 -11.90 -1.00 -1.77
C GLU A 124 -12.12 -1.00 -0.27
N ALA A 125 -13.00 -1.89 0.19
CA ALA A 125 -13.33 -2.03 1.60
C ALA A 125 -12.19 -2.68 2.41
N GLU A 126 -11.28 -3.38 1.74
CA GLU A 126 -10.23 -4.19 2.37
C GLU A 126 -8.85 -3.80 1.85
N ILE A 127 -7.83 -4.09 2.66
CA ILE A 127 -6.42 -4.07 2.29
C ILE A 127 -5.91 -5.48 2.48
N SER A 128 -5.19 -6.03 1.48
CA SER A 128 -4.59 -7.34 1.62
C SER A 128 -3.07 -7.33 1.38
N THR A 129 -2.41 -8.29 2.02
CA THR A 129 -0.97 -8.55 1.86
C THR A 129 -0.75 -10.04 1.75
N VAL A 130 -0.21 -10.50 0.62
CA VAL A 130 0.06 -11.92 0.36
C VAL A 130 1.56 -12.16 0.31
N LEU A 131 2.03 -13.13 1.06
CA LEU A 131 3.44 -13.49 1.11
C LEU A 131 3.76 -14.64 0.15
N CYS A 132 4.60 -14.35 -0.87
CA CYS A 132 5.07 -15.35 -1.83
C CYS A 132 6.36 -16.05 -1.35
N ARG A 133 7.34 -15.30 -0.81
CA ARG A 133 8.64 -15.82 -0.36
C ARG A 133 9.25 -14.93 0.71
N GLY A 134 9.84 -15.52 1.75
CA GLY A 134 10.52 -14.83 2.84
C GLY A 134 9.67 -14.71 4.10
N SER A 135 9.61 -13.55 4.71
CA SER A 135 8.80 -13.25 5.90
C SER A 135 8.30 -11.81 5.82
N VAL A 136 7.06 -11.60 6.21
CA VAL A 136 6.39 -10.31 6.26
C VAL A 136 5.87 -10.07 7.67
N GLU A 137 6.12 -8.87 8.21
CA GLU A 137 5.47 -8.35 9.41
C GLU A 137 4.46 -7.29 8.97
N VAL A 138 3.19 -7.49 9.31
CA VAL A 138 2.10 -6.56 8.99
C VAL A 138 1.64 -5.90 10.27
N SER A 139 1.58 -4.58 10.28
CA SER A 139 1.01 -3.79 11.38
C SER A 139 -0.08 -2.85 10.87
N THR A 140 -1.08 -2.59 11.71
CA THR A 140 -2.15 -1.65 11.44
C THR A 140 -2.02 -0.40 12.31
N ASN A 141 -2.80 0.64 12.01
CA ASN A 141 -2.89 1.81 12.86
C ASN A 141 -3.44 1.49 14.28
N SER A 142 -4.10 0.34 14.44
CA SER A 142 -4.64 -0.17 15.72
C SER A 142 -3.66 -1.04 16.49
N GLU A 143 -2.36 -0.99 16.18
CA GLU A 143 -1.28 -1.76 16.81
C GLU A 143 -1.37 -3.29 16.61
N ILE A 144 -2.22 -3.78 15.70
CA ILE A 144 -2.21 -5.19 15.29
C ILE A 144 -0.89 -5.48 14.61
N CYS A 145 -0.18 -6.50 15.07
CA CYS A 145 1.05 -6.97 14.44
C CYS A 145 0.94 -8.47 14.18
N GLN A 146 1.07 -8.86 12.90
CA GLN A 146 1.02 -10.24 12.43
C GLN A 146 2.25 -10.57 11.62
N THR A 147 2.78 -11.78 11.78
CA THR A 147 3.86 -12.31 10.95
C THR A 147 3.30 -13.36 10.02
N LEU A 148 3.52 -13.19 8.71
CA LEU A 148 3.09 -14.14 7.69
C LEU A 148 4.24 -15.09 7.32
N VAL A 149 3.85 -16.32 6.98
CA VAL A 149 4.70 -17.30 6.29
C VAL A 149 4.28 -17.44 4.82
N PRO A 150 5.15 -17.94 3.92
CA PRO A 150 4.80 -18.11 2.50
C PRO A 150 3.50 -18.90 2.31
N GLY A 151 2.63 -18.41 1.41
CA GLY A 151 1.31 -18.98 1.16
C GLY A 151 0.20 -18.36 2.01
N GLN A 152 0.49 -17.37 2.85
CA GLN A 152 -0.53 -16.70 3.65
C GLN A 152 -0.89 -15.32 3.11
N GLU A 153 -2.17 -14.97 3.26
CA GLU A 153 -2.73 -13.64 3.06
C GLU A 153 -3.19 -13.07 4.40
N PHE A 154 -2.78 -11.83 4.68
CA PHE A 154 -3.39 -10.98 5.70
C PHE A 154 -4.40 -10.08 5.02
N ARG A 155 -5.64 -10.05 5.51
CA ARG A 155 -6.74 -9.23 4.99
C ARG A 155 -7.28 -8.35 6.11
N TYR A 156 -7.32 -7.04 5.88
CA TYR A 156 -7.77 -6.03 6.84
C TYR A 156 -8.98 -5.28 6.31
N ARG A 157 -10.08 -5.26 7.04
CA ARG A 157 -11.32 -4.56 6.69
C ARG A 157 -11.33 -3.14 7.26
N LYS A 158 -11.24 -2.13 6.37
CA LYS A 158 -11.10 -0.72 6.75
C LYS A 158 -12.25 -0.19 7.62
N THR A 159 -13.48 -0.66 7.39
CA THR A 159 -14.68 -0.15 8.06
C THR A 159 -14.82 -0.61 9.50
N THR A 160 -14.40 -1.84 9.82
CA THR A 160 -14.55 -2.45 11.14
C THR A 160 -13.24 -2.56 11.91
N GLY A 161 -12.10 -2.52 11.21
CA GLY A 161 -10.79 -2.79 11.78
C GLY A 161 -10.52 -4.27 12.03
N ASP A 162 -11.42 -5.17 11.60
CA ASP A 162 -11.22 -6.62 11.68
C ASP A 162 -10.13 -7.08 10.71
N TYR A 163 -9.50 -8.19 11.04
CA TYR A 163 -8.55 -8.82 10.14
C TYR A 163 -8.68 -10.34 10.16
N SER A 164 -8.21 -10.99 9.08
CA SER A 164 -7.99 -12.43 9.00
C SER A 164 -6.61 -12.76 8.45
N VAL A 165 -6.17 -13.99 8.70
CA VAL A 165 -4.98 -14.59 8.06
C VAL A 165 -5.39 -15.94 7.53
N ASP A 166 -5.34 -16.11 6.20
CA ASP A 166 -5.82 -17.28 5.50
C ASP A 166 -4.71 -17.85 4.60
N GLU A 167 -4.78 -19.14 4.25
CA GLU A 167 -3.92 -19.74 3.23
C GLU A 167 -4.46 -19.45 1.84
N VAL A 168 -3.57 -19.06 0.89
CA VAL A 168 -3.96 -18.72 -0.48
C VAL A 168 -3.01 -19.30 -1.52
N ASP A 169 -3.51 -19.51 -2.74
CA ASP A 169 -2.69 -19.80 -3.91
C ASP A 169 -1.99 -18.52 -4.39
N THR A 170 -0.73 -18.35 -4.01
CA THR A 170 0.05 -17.14 -4.34
C THR A 170 0.19 -16.92 -5.84
N ASP A 171 0.23 -17.99 -6.66
CA ASP A 171 0.36 -17.88 -8.11
C ASP A 171 -0.92 -17.30 -8.72
N SER A 172 -2.08 -17.63 -8.15
CA SER A 172 -3.37 -17.04 -8.55
C SER A 172 -3.45 -15.57 -8.17
N VAL A 173 -3.03 -15.21 -6.96
CA VAL A 173 -3.08 -13.81 -6.48
C VAL A 173 -2.23 -12.88 -7.34
N VAL A 174 -1.04 -13.31 -7.77
CA VAL A 174 -0.14 -12.50 -8.60
C VAL A 174 -0.33 -12.70 -10.11
N LEU A 175 -1.39 -13.40 -10.51
CA LEU A 175 -1.68 -13.72 -11.93
C LEU A 175 -1.81 -12.47 -12.81
N TRP A 176 -2.24 -11.35 -12.21
CA TRP A 176 -2.35 -10.07 -12.87
C TRP A 176 -0.99 -9.56 -13.44
N GLU A 177 0.16 -9.95 -12.87
CA GLU A 177 1.50 -9.58 -13.38
C GLU A 177 1.66 -10.04 -14.84
N SER A 178 1.09 -11.20 -15.19
CA SER A 178 1.08 -11.76 -16.55
C SER A 178 -0.17 -11.41 -17.35
N GLY A 179 -1.02 -10.53 -16.85
CA GLY A 179 -2.25 -10.09 -17.51
C GLY A 179 -3.46 -11.00 -17.29
N GLY A 180 -3.39 -11.94 -16.36
CA GLY A 180 -4.53 -12.75 -15.95
C GLY A 180 -5.48 -12.02 -14.99
N ILE A 181 -6.59 -12.67 -14.68
CA ILE A 181 -7.59 -12.21 -13.70
C ILE A 181 -7.91 -13.37 -12.79
N TYR A 182 -7.89 -13.11 -11.49
CA TYR A 182 -8.34 -14.04 -10.46
C TYR A 182 -9.29 -13.34 -9.50
N LEU A 183 -10.43 -13.94 -9.26
CA LEU A 183 -11.41 -13.55 -8.26
C LEU A 183 -11.85 -14.82 -7.55
N GLU A 184 -11.73 -14.87 -6.24
CA GLU A 184 -12.19 -15.96 -5.39
C GLU A 184 -13.26 -15.45 -4.43
N ASP A 185 -14.38 -16.13 -4.41
CA ASP A 185 -15.54 -15.83 -3.56
C ASP A 185 -15.96 -14.35 -3.56
N GLY A 186 -15.78 -13.69 -4.71
CA GLY A 186 -16.08 -12.28 -4.88
C GLY A 186 -17.50 -12.03 -5.43
N SER A 187 -17.96 -10.79 -5.31
CA SER A 187 -19.23 -10.32 -5.87
C SER A 187 -19.10 -9.95 -7.35
N ILE A 188 -20.23 -9.74 -8.01
CA ILE A 188 -20.28 -9.17 -9.36
C ILE A 188 -19.63 -7.76 -9.39
N HIS A 189 -19.73 -7.00 -8.32
CA HIS A 189 -19.12 -5.67 -8.21
C HIS A 189 -17.59 -5.75 -8.17
N ASP A 190 -17.04 -6.75 -7.47
CA ASP A 190 -15.58 -7.00 -7.43
C ASP A 190 -15.06 -7.39 -8.81
N LEU A 191 -15.80 -8.27 -9.52
CA LEU A 191 -15.44 -8.64 -10.89
C LEU A 191 -15.49 -7.43 -11.82
N VAL A 192 -16.57 -6.63 -11.78
CA VAL A 192 -16.72 -5.40 -12.58
C VAL A 192 -15.54 -4.47 -12.35
N ARG A 193 -15.16 -4.28 -11.11
CA ARG A 193 -14.02 -3.43 -10.75
C ARG A 193 -12.71 -3.97 -11.33
N LEU A 194 -12.43 -5.28 -11.21
CA LEU A 194 -11.25 -5.90 -11.79
C LEU A 194 -11.20 -5.69 -13.31
N LEU A 195 -12.34 -5.86 -14.00
CA LEU A 195 -12.44 -5.65 -15.44
C LEU A 195 -12.25 -4.18 -15.83
N GLN A 196 -12.81 -3.24 -15.08
CA GLN A 196 -12.64 -1.81 -15.32
C GLN A 196 -11.15 -1.40 -15.20
N LEU A 197 -10.47 -1.87 -14.16
CA LEU A 197 -9.04 -1.62 -13.98
C LEU A 197 -8.20 -2.27 -15.07
N ARG A 198 -8.53 -3.53 -15.45
CA ARG A 198 -7.72 -4.31 -16.41
C ARG A 198 -7.86 -3.83 -17.84
N PHE A 199 -9.05 -3.40 -18.25
CA PHE A 199 -9.37 -3.08 -19.65
C PHE A 199 -9.57 -1.58 -19.92
N ASP A 200 -9.50 -0.73 -18.88
CA ASP A 200 -9.75 0.72 -18.96
C ASP A 200 -11.11 1.03 -19.60
N VAL A 201 -12.16 0.38 -19.09
CA VAL A 201 -13.53 0.51 -19.57
C VAL A 201 -14.48 0.93 -18.45
N ASN A 202 -15.63 1.48 -18.81
CA ASN A 202 -16.71 1.76 -17.88
C ASN A 202 -17.74 0.63 -17.94
N ILE A 203 -18.00 -0.05 -16.84
CA ILE A 203 -19.00 -1.11 -16.75
C ILE A 203 -20.13 -0.66 -15.84
N TYR A 204 -21.35 -0.68 -16.37
CA TYR A 204 -22.56 -0.25 -15.68
C TYR A 204 -23.44 -1.47 -15.39
N LEU A 205 -23.62 -1.80 -14.12
CA LEU A 205 -24.63 -2.75 -13.68
C LEU A 205 -25.99 -2.02 -13.65
N THR A 206 -26.93 -2.47 -14.48
CA THR A 206 -28.26 -1.87 -14.57
C THR A 206 -29.32 -2.69 -13.83
N THR A 207 -28.89 -3.68 -13.02
CA THR A 207 -29.72 -4.58 -12.21
C THR A 207 -28.98 -4.94 -10.94
N ASP A 208 -29.71 -5.16 -9.85
CA ASP A 208 -29.26 -5.67 -8.57
C ASP A 208 -29.43 -7.21 -8.43
N ARG A 209 -29.86 -7.86 -9.50
CA ARG A 209 -30.21 -9.29 -9.51
C ARG A 209 -29.06 -10.19 -9.04
N TYR A 210 -27.82 -9.80 -9.33
CA TYR A 210 -26.60 -10.60 -9.10
C TYR A 210 -25.82 -10.18 -7.85
N ASP A 211 -26.35 -9.26 -7.04
CA ASP A 211 -25.63 -8.71 -5.87
C ASP A 211 -25.34 -9.75 -4.79
N LYS A 212 -26.13 -10.86 -4.77
CA LYS A 212 -25.96 -11.95 -3.82
C LYS A 212 -25.20 -13.16 -4.36
N ASP A 213 -24.89 -13.13 -5.66
CA ASP A 213 -24.14 -14.22 -6.28
C ASP A 213 -22.67 -14.11 -5.93
N VAL A 214 -22.06 -15.25 -5.62
CA VAL A 214 -20.64 -15.38 -5.32
C VAL A 214 -19.96 -16.00 -6.53
N LEU A 215 -18.87 -15.40 -6.98
CA LEU A 215 -18.14 -15.78 -8.18
C LEU A 215 -16.70 -16.16 -7.83
N THR A 216 -16.28 -17.33 -8.33
CA THR A 216 -14.86 -17.68 -8.40
C THR A 216 -14.50 -17.89 -9.86
N VAL A 217 -13.59 -17.06 -10.39
CA VAL A 217 -13.15 -17.11 -11.78
C VAL A 217 -11.63 -16.93 -11.88
N LYS A 218 -11.03 -17.66 -12.82
CA LYS A 218 -9.60 -17.56 -13.13
C LYS A 218 -9.42 -17.54 -14.64
N PHE A 219 -8.84 -16.45 -15.15
CA PHE A 219 -8.49 -16.25 -16.55
C PHE A 219 -6.98 -16.06 -16.65
N SER A 220 -6.27 -16.99 -17.28
CA SER A 220 -4.80 -17.10 -17.18
C SER A 220 -4.06 -16.75 -18.46
N HIS A 221 -4.75 -16.62 -19.59
CA HIS A 221 -4.12 -16.57 -20.92
C HIS A 221 -4.26 -15.21 -21.62
N GLY A 222 -4.63 -14.15 -20.89
CA GLY A 222 -4.83 -12.83 -21.47
C GLY A 222 -6.11 -12.73 -22.30
N GLU A 223 -7.16 -13.41 -21.86
CA GLU A 223 -8.49 -13.37 -22.48
C GLU A 223 -8.99 -11.93 -22.63
N GLY A 224 -9.69 -11.67 -23.73
CA GLY A 224 -10.31 -10.37 -23.99
C GLY A 224 -11.54 -10.13 -23.12
N LEU A 225 -11.95 -8.85 -23.01
CA LEU A 225 -13.11 -8.47 -22.22
C LEU A 225 -14.40 -9.19 -22.64
N ASP A 226 -14.63 -9.34 -23.96
CA ASP A 226 -15.81 -10.02 -24.51
C ASP A 226 -15.80 -11.51 -24.17
N ASP A 227 -14.64 -12.17 -24.24
CA ASP A 227 -14.48 -13.58 -23.90
C ASP A 227 -14.84 -13.81 -22.41
N ILE A 228 -14.31 -12.95 -21.53
CA ILE A 228 -14.57 -13.00 -20.09
C ILE A 228 -16.05 -12.79 -19.80
N LEU A 229 -16.66 -11.75 -20.35
CA LEU A 229 -18.07 -11.44 -20.16
C LEU A 229 -18.98 -12.56 -20.73
N SER A 230 -18.58 -13.19 -21.82
CA SER A 230 -19.27 -14.35 -22.38
C SER A 230 -19.25 -15.55 -21.41
N VAL A 231 -18.12 -15.83 -20.76
CA VAL A 231 -18.03 -16.89 -19.75
C VAL A 231 -18.87 -16.53 -18.53
N VAL A 232 -18.75 -15.30 -18.01
CA VAL A 232 -19.51 -14.84 -16.82
C VAL A 232 -21.01 -14.88 -17.07
N SER A 233 -21.48 -14.54 -18.29
CA SER A 233 -22.90 -14.62 -18.64
C SER A 233 -23.47 -16.04 -18.62
N ARG A 234 -22.63 -17.06 -18.76
CA ARG A 234 -23.04 -18.48 -18.60
C ARG A 234 -23.05 -18.92 -17.13
N LEU A 235 -22.21 -18.30 -16.29
CA LEU A 235 -22.20 -18.56 -14.84
C LEU A 235 -23.35 -17.88 -14.12
N LEU A 236 -23.81 -16.73 -14.62
CA LEU A 236 -24.93 -15.95 -14.07
C LEU A 236 -26.18 -16.08 -14.96
N PRO A 237 -27.12 -16.97 -14.67
CA PRO A 237 -28.25 -17.24 -15.54
C PRO A 237 -29.13 -16.02 -15.82
N GLY A 238 -29.27 -15.70 -17.09
CA GLY A 238 -30.08 -14.56 -17.56
C GLY A 238 -29.28 -13.25 -17.67
N MET A 239 -28.01 -13.23 -17.32
CA MET A 239 -27.14 -12.09 -17.56
C MET A 239 -27.00 -11.83 -19.06
N LYS A 240 -27.21 -10.58 -19.42
CA LYS A 240 -26.95 -10.06 -20.76
C LYS A 240 -26.04 -8.86 -20.66
N TYR A 241 -25.15 -8.70 -21.63
CA TYR A 241 -24.32 -7.52 -21.71
C TYR A 241 -24.32 -6.92 -23.12
N LYS A 242 -24.03 -5.63 -23.19
CA LYS A 242 -23.84 -4.91 -24.45
C LYS A 242 -22.62 -4.04 -24.32
N MET A 243 -21.70 -4.17 -25.26
CA MET A 243 -20.52 -3.33 -25.39
C MET A 243 -20.76 -2.23 -26.41
N ASN A 244 -20.33 -1.01 -26.10
CA ASN A 244 -20.39 0.14 -26.97
C ASN A 244 -19.14 0.99 -26.70
N ASP A 245 -18.13 0.89 -27.57
CA ASP A 245 -16.80 1.45 -27.38
C ASP A 245 -16.21 1.06 -26.00
N SER A 246 -15.89 2.05 -25.16
CA SER A 246 -15.35 1.85 -23.81
C SER A 246 -16.46 1.62 -22.75
N ASN A 247 -17.73 1.53 -23.12
CA ASN A 247 -18.82 1.36 -22.15
C ASN A 247 -19.46 -0.03 -22.29
N VAL A 248 -19.66 -0.69 -21.19
CA VAL A 248 -20.31 -1.99 -21.07
C VAL A 248 -21.54 -1.87 -20.17
N TYR A 249 -22.65 -2.37 -20.62
CA TYR A 249 -23.91 -2.38 -19.86
C TYR A 249 -24.30 -3.83 -19.57
N ILE A 250 -24.41 -4.19 -18.29
CA ILE A 250 -24.82 -5.50 -17.79
C ILE A 250 -26.25 -5.40 -17.26
N LYS A 251 -27.12 -6.36 -17.68
CA LYS A 251 -28.56 -6.40 -17.34
C LYS A 251 -28.93 -7.74 -16.75
#